data_da9566878170a443752cf3c1debb772b
#
_entry.id   da9566878170a443752cf3c1debb772b
#
_cell.length_a   1.000
_cell.length_b   1.000
_cell.length_c   1.000
_cell.angle_alpha   90.00
_cell.angle_beta   90.00
_cell.angle_gamma   90.00
#
_symmetry.space_group_name_H-M   'P 1'
#
loop_
_entity.id
_entity.type
_entity.pdbx_description
1 polymer ?
#
loop_
_entity_poly.entity_id
_entity_poly.type
_entity_poly.pdbx_seq_one_letter_code
_entity_poly.pdbx_strand_id
1 'polypeptide(L)'
;FFGWHLGLDWRGIIDTVNDKIAGDQFSLFTVIMMLMLFKGIGASAAGPAPNYDMQKILATRSPREAAMMSGFVSVVLMPVRYLMIAGFAVLGLLYYDRLNLLVAGRIDFEQILPSAINQFAPVGVLGCLLAGLLAAFLGTFAGTLNAAQAYIVNDLYLKYIQPGADNRRVAFVNYGVGIIIVAVSVVLGIFAQDVNSLLQWIVSGLYGGYVASNVLKWYWWRFNGHGYFWGMLAGLVPALIFPLLFKETLDLYYFPLLFALSLAGCIIGTYLSRPTDEQTLIAFYRNVRPWGFWGPIRRKTLALYPDFQVNRDFRRDMVNVVVGTIWQTSLVLLPMYVVLLKWPQAGIVLGVIAVTSWVLKKNWYDLLDKEPAPVPISPRPSPKTLQAAAE
;
A
#
# COMPACT_ATOMS: atom_id res chain seq x y z
N PHE A 1 27.27 19.01 -6.52
CA PHE A 1 26.22 19.80 -7.21
C PHE A 1 25.14 20.25 -6.23
N PHE A 2 24.62 19.35 -5.41
CA PHE A 2 23.61 19.65 -4.40
C PHE A 2 24.14 20.53 -3.26
N GLY A 3 25.36 20.29 -2.79
CA GLY A 3 25.99 21.09 -1.75
C GLY A 3 26.27 22.52 -2.17
N TRP A 4 26.49 22.76 -3.47
CA TRP A 4 26.87 24.07 -3.98
C TRP A 4 25.74 25.11 -3.90
N HIS A 5 24.49 24.71 -4.18
CA HIS A 5 23.35 25.62 -4.14
C HIS A 5 22.70 25.76 -2.76
N LEU A 6 22.72 24.69 -1.98
CA LEU A 6 22.04 24.67 -0.69
C LEU A 6 22.98 24.89 0.50
N GLY A 7 24.30 25.05 0.25
CA GLY A 7 25.30 25.05 1.31
C GLY A 7 25.36 23.73 2.06
N LEU A 8 24.82 22.65 1.47
CA LEU A 8 24.77 21.33 2.06
C LEU A 8 25.97 20.53 1.56
N ASP A 9 26.94 20.30 2.42
CA ASP A 9 27.96 19.28 2.17
C ASP A 9 27.32 17.91 2.41
N TRP A 10 27.39 17.02 1.40
CA TRP A 10 26.88 15.64 1.54
C TRP A 10 27.54 14.89 2.70
N ARG A 11 28.80 15.17 2.98
CA ARG A 11 29.49 14.64 4.15
C ARG A 11 28.89 15.21 5.42
N GLY A 12 28.64 16.52 5.47
CA GLY A 12 27.99 17.18 6.59
C GLY A 12 26.54 16.75 6.80
N ILE A 13 25.79 16.42 5.74
CA ILE A 13 24.44 15.85 5.87
C ILE A 13 24.48 14.44 6.45
N ILE A 14 25.39 13.60 5.94
CA ILE A 14 25.57 12.24 6.46
C ILE A 14 26.05 12.32 7.91
N ASP A 15 26.96 13.23 8.24
CA ASP A 15 27.44 13.45 9.59
C ASP A 15 26.35 14.00 10.49
N THR A 16 25.54 14.97 10.04
CA THR A 16 24.37 15.51 10.79
C THR A 16 23.29 14.44 10.98
N VAL A 17 23.05 13.61 9.98
CA VAL A 17 22.15 12.46 10.11
C VAL A 17 22.75 11.42 11.04
N ASN A 18 24.03 11.11 10.93
CA ASN A 18 24.75 10.21 11.83
C ASN A 18 24.82 10.76 13.24
N ASP A 19 25.03 12.05 13.46
CA ASP A 19 25.07 12.68 14.78
C ASP A 19 23.71 12.69 15.46
N LYS A 20 22.64 13.00 14.73
CA LYS A 20 21.27 12.82 15.22
C LYS A 20 20.95 11.37 15.59
N ILE A 21 21.51 10.46 14.85
CA ILE A 21 21.37 9.02 15.00
C ILE A 21 22.37 8.46 16.03
N ALA A 22 23.56 9.04 16.18
CA ALA A 22 24.55 8.68 17.21
C ALA A 22 24.12 9.16 18.61
N GLY A 23 23.36 10.25 18.71
CA GLY A 23 22.68 10.65 19.95
C GLY A 23 21.76 9.56 20.51
N ASP A 24 21.22 8.69 19.64
CA ASP A 24 20.38 7.54 20.00
C ASP A 24 21.19 6.22 20.14
N GLN A 25 22.52 6.27 20.17
CA GLN A 25 23.45 5.12 20.34
C GLN A 25 23.42 4.04 19.25
N PHE A 26 22.92 4.33 18.08
CA PHE A 26 22.93 3.40 16.96
C PHE A 26 23.66 3.99 15.75
N SER A 27 24.60 3.30 15.15
CA SER A 27 25.21 3.64 13.85
C SER A 27 24.23 3.24 12.74
N LEU A 28 23.59 4.19 12.01
CA LEU A 28 22.20 3.94 11.71
C LEU A 28 21.72 4.10 10.29
N PHE A 29 22.51 4.52 9.35
CA PHE A 29 22.09 4.41 7.96
C PHE A 29 21.76 2.95 7.60
N THR A 30 22.57 2.01 8.07
CA THR A 30 22.38 0.57 7.87
C THR A 30 21.11 0.06 8.58
N VAL A 31 20.89 0.48 9.83
CA VAL A 31 19.71 0.07 10.61
C VAL A 31 18.43 0.64 10.00
N ILE A 32 18.41 1.91 9.63
CA ILE A 32 17.26 2.54 8.95
C ILE A 32 16.97 1.83 7.63
N MET A 33 17.99 1.53 6.84
CA MET A 33 17.83 0.82 5.57
C MET A 33 17.26 -0.59 5.80
N MET A 34 17.78 -1.33 6.80
CA MET A 34 17.24 -2.65 7.17
C MET A 34 15.78 -2.58 7.65
N LEU A 35 15.42 -1.58 8.46
CA LEU A 35 14.04 -1.38 8.91
C LEU A 35 13.12 -1.01 7.75
N MET A 36 13.56 -0.17 6.82
CA MET A 36 12.80 0.14 5.60
C MET A 36 12.59 -1.08 4.73
N LEU A 37 13.62 -1.92 4.55
CA LEU A 37 13.51 -3.18 3.82
C LEU A 37 12.54 -4.14 4.53
N PHE A 38 12.64 -4.31 5.84
CA PHE A 38 11.74 -5.14 6.62
C PHE A 38 10.29 -4.67 6.51
N LYS A 39 10.04 -3.37 6.66
CA LYS A 39 8.73 -2.75 6.45
C LYS A 39 8.21 -2.97 5.03
N GLY A 40 9.05 -2.77 4.02
CA GLY A 40 8.70 -2.96 2.61
C GLY A 40 8.36 -4.41 2.27
N ILE A 41 9.16 -5.37 2.75
CA ILE A 41 8.91 -6.81 2.59
C ILE A 41 7.61 -7.21 3.30
N GLY A 42 7.40 -6.75 4.53
CA GLY A 42 6.17 -7.01 5.28
C GLY A 42 4.92 -6.47 4.58
N ALA A 43 4.98 -5.22 4.10
CA ALA A 43 3.90 -4.61 3.34
C ALA A 43 3.61 -5.35 2.02
N SER A 44 4.65 -5.79 1.31
CA SER A 44 4.49 -6.57 0.08
C SER A 44 3.90 -7.96 0.34
N ALA A 45 4.32 -8.63 1.40
CA ALA A 45 3.78 -9.93 1.80
C ALA A 45 2.33 -9.85 2.29
N ALA A 46 1.90 -8.70 2.82
CA ALA A 46 0.52 -8.44 3.19
C ALA A 46 -0.44 -8.41 1.99
N GLY A 47 0.08 -8.23 0.80
CA GLY A 47 -0.70 -8.13 -0.44
C GLY A 47 -1.41 -6.78 -0.61
N PRO A 48 -2.30 -6.66 -1.61
CA PRO A 48 -3.04 -5.42 -1.85
C PRO A 48 -3.87 -5.04 -0.63
N ALA A 49 -3.89 -3.75 -0.32
CA ALA A 49 -4.74 -3.24 0.74
C ALA A 49 -6.21 -3.62 0.48
N PRO A 50 -6.96 -4.12 1.47
CA PRO A 50 -8.34 -4.57 1.30
C PRO A 50 -9.35 -3.42 1.13
N ASN A 51 -8.87 -2.24 0.80
CA ASN A 51 -9.63 -1.04 0.56
C ASN A 51 -9.71 -0.72 -0.95
N TYR A 52 -9.43 0.50 -1.28
CA TYR A 52 -9.51 1.09 -2.60
C TYR A 52 -8.77 0.31 -3.72
N ASP A 53 -7.58 -0.22 -3.46
CA ASP A 53 -6.81 -0.93 -4.50
C ASP A 53 -7.39 -2.32 -4.78
N MET A 54 -7.87 -3.02 -3.75
CA MET A 54 -8.53 -4.31 -3.93
C MET A 54 -9.84 -4.18 -4.72
N GLN A 55 -10.59 -3.09 -4.56
CA GLN A 55 -11.80 -2.83 -5.33
C GLN A 55 -11.52 -2.77 -6.83
N LYS A 56 -10.42 -2.15 -7.24
CA LYS A 56 -10.00 -2.09 -8.65
C LYS A 56 -9.66 -3.48 -9.20
N ILE A 57 -8.92 -4.28 -8.41
CA ILE A 57 -8.57 -5.65 -8.78
C ILE A 57 -9.81 -6.52 -8.93
N LEU A 58 -10.74 -6.43 -7.99
CA LEU A 58 -12.00 -7.19 -8.02
C LEU A 58 -12.98 -6.75 -9.12
N ALA A 59 -12.83 -5.53 -9.63
CA ALA A 59 -13.63 -5.02 -10.74
C ALA A 59 -13.17 -5.53 -12.12
N THR A 60 -12.03 -6.20 -12.22
CA THR A 60 -11.53 -6.77 -13.48
C THR A 60 -12.28 -8.05 -13.85
N ARG A 61 -12.39 -8.33 -15.16
CA ARG A 61 -13.10 -9.50 -15.69
C ARG A 61 -12.37 -10.82 -15.40
N SER A 62 -11.04 -10.77 -15.34
CA SER A 62 -10.21 -11.96 -15.18
C SER A 62 -8.94 -11.67 -14.40
N PRO A 63 -8.30 -12.70 -13.79
CA PRO A 63 -6.99 -12.57 -13.14
C PRO A 63 -5.91 -11.99 -14.07
N ARG A 64 -5.97 -12.34 -15.35
CA ARG A 64 -5.07 -11.80 -16.38
C ARG A 64 -5.24 -10.29 -16.53
N GLU A 65 -6.47 -9.79 -16.63
CA GLU A 65 -6.73 -8.35 -16.70
C GLU A 65 -6.24 -7.62 -15.44
N ALA A 66 -6.43 -8.19 -14.26
CA ALA A 66 -5.91 -7.64 -13.01
C ALA A 66 -4.38 -7.52 -13.02
N ALA A 67 -3.71 -8.58 -13.47
CA ALA A 67 -2.26 -8.61 -13.60
C ALA A 67 -1.74 -7.61 -14.65
N MET A 68 -2.40 -7.53 -15.82
CA MET A 68 -2.08 -6.56 -16.86
C MET A 68 -2.31 -5.12 -16.39
N MET A 69 -3.40 -4.84 -15.69
CA MET A 69 -3.68 -3.52 -15.11
C MET A 69 -2.54 -3.10 -14.17
N SER A 70 -2.11 -3.97 -13.26
CA SER A 70 -1.03 -3.68 -12.32
C SER A 70 0.32 -3.45 -13.04
N GLY A 71 0.63 -4.26 -14.06
CA GLY A 71 1.81 -4.10 -14.89
C GLY A 71 1.78 -2.78 -15.69
N PHE A 72 0.64 -2.44 -16.29
CA PHE A 72 0.46 -1.22 -17.08
C PHE A 72 0.63 0.05 -16.20
N VAL A 73 0.04 0.05 -15.00
CA VAL A 73 0.22 1.14 -14.02
C VAL A 73 1.71 1.34 -13.71
N SER A 74 2.48 0.26 -13.53
CA SER A 74 3.92 0.35 -13.27
C SER A 74 4.68 0.97 -14.45
N VAL A 75 4.37 0.57 -15.68
CA VAL A 75 5.05 1.07 -16.90
C VAL A 75 4.74 2.54 -17.16
N VAL A 76 3.49 2.95 -16.97
CA VAL A 76 3.06 4.33 -17.29
C VAL A 76 3.33 5.28 -16.13
N LEU A 77 2.91 4.90 -14.92
CA LEU A 77 2.94 5.81 -13.78
C LEU A 77 4.35 6.01 -13.22
N MET A 78 5.15 4.95 -13.11
CA MET A 78 6.46 5.04 -12.46
C MET A 78 7.42 5.99 -13.21
N PRO A 79 7.66 5.84 -14.52
CA PRO A 79 8.58 6.74 -15.23
C PRO A 79 8.10 8.20 -15.23
N VAL A 80 6.81 8.44 -15.49
CA VAL A 80 6.25 9.79 -15.56
C VAL A 80 6.31 10.47 -14.19
N ARG A 81 5.94 9.78 -13.13
CA ARG A 81 5.99 10.28 -11.76
C ARG A 81 7.40 10.67 -11.35
N TYR A 82 8.38 9.79 -11.58
CA TYR A 82 9.76 10.05 -11.17
C TYR A 82 10.49 11.02 -12.09
N LEU A 83 10.09 11.12 -13.36
CA LEU A 83 10.54 12.20 -14.24
C LEU A 83 10.11 13.57 -13.69
N MET A 84 8.85 13.69 -13.27
CA MET A 84 8.33 14.92 -12.67
C MET A 84 9.03 15.24 -11.35
N ILE A 85 9.16 14.27 -10.44
CA ILE A 85 9.83 14.48 -9.15
C ILE A 85 11.29 14.90 -9.34
N ALA A 86 12.04 14.20 -10.19
CA ALA A 86 13.43 14.54 -10.49
C ALA A 86 13.55 15.90 -11.17
N GLY A 87 12.65 16.23 -12.10
CA GLY A 87 12.60 17.53 -12.76
C GLY A 87 12.41 18.67 -11.78
N PHE A 88 11.43 18.57 -10.87
CA PHE A 88 11.22 19.60 -9.85
C PHE A 88 12.35 19.67 -8.83
N ALA A 89 12.96 18.55 -8.46
CA ALA A 89 14.13 18.56 -7.58
C ALA A 89 15.33 19.29 -8.22
N VAL A 90 15.62 19.01 -9.49
CA VAL A 90 16.69 19.72 -10.22
C VAL A 90 16.34 21.20 -10.41
N LEU A 91 15.11 21.53 -10.73
CA LEU A 91 14.66 22.90 -10.86
C LEU A 91 14.76 23.67 -9.53
N GLY A 92 14.36 23.03 -8.42
CA GLY A 92 14.53 23.60 -7.09
C GLY A 92 15.98 23.89 -6.71
N LEU A 93 16.91 23.06 -7.17
CA LEU A 93 18.34 23.24 -6.95
C LEU A 93 18.97 24.32 -7.84
N LEU A 94 18.58 24.37 -9.12
CA LEU A 94 19.13 25.32 -10.08
C LEU A 94 18.65 26.76 -9.82
N TYR A 95 17.42 26.91 -9.36
CA TYR A 95 16.77 28.19 -9.17
C TYR A 95 16.42 28.46 -7.70
N TYR A 96 17.16 27.86 -6.77
CA TYR A 96 16.94 28.00 -5.34
C TYR A 96 16.75 29.45 -4.90
N ASP A 97 17.61 30.37 -5.37
CA ASP A 97 17.59 31.78 -5.03
C ASP A 97 16.37 32.54 -5.59
N ARG A 98 15.73 31.99 -6.63
CA ARG A 98 14.53 32.57 -7.25
C ARG A 98 13.24 31.98 -6.69
N LEU A 99 13.30 30.76 -6.14
CA LEU A 99 12.16 30.12 -5.52
C LEU A 99 12.08 30.57 -4.07
N ASN A 100 10.97 31.14 -3.67
CA ASN A 100 10.75 31.51 -2.28
C ASN A 100 10.43 30.28 -1.43
N LEU A 101 11.47 29.55 -1.01
CA LEU A 101 11.35 28.30 -0.25
C LEU A 101 11.45 28.51 1.26
N LEU A 102 11.65 29.76 1.74
CA LEU A 102 11.77 30.05 3.16
C LEU A 102 10.41 30.32 3.76
N VAL A 103 9.99 29.47 4.69
CA VAL A 103 8.79 29.65 5.52
C VAL A 103 9.23 29.72 6.98
N ALA A 104 8.93 30.82 7.65
CA ALA A 104 9.31 31.06 9.04
C ALA A 104 10.81 30.83 9.36
N GLY A 105 11.70 31.16 8.42
CA GLY A 105 13.16 31.03 8.56
C GLY A 105 13.71 29.62 8.38
N ARG A 106 12.89 28.67 7.93
CA ARG A 106 13.29 27.30 7.57
C ARG A 106 12.98 27.02 6.11
N ILE A 107 13.81 26.19 5.47
CA ILE A 107 13.57 25.74 4.08
C ILE A 107 12.41 24.73 4.12
N ASP A 108 11.33 25.08 3.42
CA ASP A 108 10.18 24.21 3.21
C ASP A 108 10.21 23.65 1.77
N PHE A 109 10.58 22.41 1.62
CA PHE A 109 10.63 21.73 0.32
C PHE A 109 9.26 21.48 -0.30
N GLU A 110 8.16 21.56 0.47
CA GLU A 110 6.79 21.47 -0.07
C GLU A 110 6.47 22.67 -0.96
N GLN A 111 7.17 23.81 -0.79
CA GLN A 111 7.01 25.01 -1.61
C GLN A 111 7.65 24.92 -3.00
N ILE A 112 8.47 23.89 -3.29
CA ILE A 112 9.15 23.79 -4.59
C ILE A 112 8.14 23.75 -5.74
N LEU A 113 7.14 22.88 -5.66
CA LEU A 113 6.14 22.74 -6.72
C LEU A 113 5.27 23.99 -6.91
N PRO A 114 4.63 24.57 -5.87
CA PRO A 114 3.86 25.79 -5.99
C PRO A 114 4.69 26.99 -6.52
N SER A 115 5.89 27.18 -5.96
CA SER A 115 6.78 28.29 -6.35
C SER A 115 7.28 28.14 -7.78
N ALA A 116 7.65 26.92 -8.18
CA ALA A 116 8.09 26.63 -9.54
C ALA A 116 6.97 26.86 -10.56
N ILE A 117 5.77 26.39 -10.29
CA ILE A 117 4.61 26.58 -11.16
C ILE A 117 4.29 28.07 -11.30
N ASN A 118 4.27 28.79 -10.18
CA ASN A 118 3.96 30.21 -10.18
C ASN A 118 5.00 31.05 -10.95
N GLN A 119 6.28 30.66 -10.87
CA GLN A 119 7.36 31.48 -11.45
C GLN A 119 7.69 31.15 -12.90
N PHE A 120 7.60 29.88 -13.29
CA PHE A 120 8.05 29.42 -14.61
C PHE A 120 6.94 29.05 -15.57
N ALA A 121 5.70 28.82 -15.09
CA ALA A 121 4.63 28.43 -15.98
C ALA A 121 3.97 29.65 -16.64
N PRO A 122 3.90 29.75 -17.99
CA PRO A 122 3.08 30.74 -18.67
C PRO A 122 1.60 30.62 -18.27
N VAL A 123 0.86 31.73 -18.32
CA VAL A 123 -0.54 31.84 -17.83
C VAL A 123 -1.44 30.68 -18.35
N GLY A 124 -1.36 30.33 -19.64
CA GLY A 124 -2.15 29.24 -20.21
C GLY A 124 -1.75 27.85 -19.70
N VAL A 125 -0.44 27.62 -19.56
CA VAL A 125 0.10 26.35 -18.99
C VAL A 125 -0.22 26.25 -17.52
N LEU A 126 -0.16 27.36 -16.78
CA LEU A 126 -0.55 27.43 -15.37
C LEU A 126 -2.00 26.95 -15.18
N GLY A 127 -2.93 27.46 -15.99
CA GLY A 127 -4.34 27.02 -15.94
C GLY A 127 -4.52 25.52 -16.20
N CYS A 128 -3.83 24.98 -17.20
CA CYS A 128 -3.85 23.53 -17.49
C CYS A 128 -3.26 22.70 -16.35
N LEU A 129 -2.14 23.12 -15.76
CA LEU A 129 -1.51 22.42 -14.64
C LEU A 129 -2.41 22.45 -13.40
N LEU A 130 -2.98 23.58 -13.06
CA LEU A 130 -3.92 23.71 -11.93
C LEU A 130 -5.17 22.86 -12.15
N ALA A 131 -5.74 22.86 -13.35
CA ALA A 131 -6.88 22.00 -13.69
C ALA A 131 -6.51 20.51 -13.57
N GLY A 132 -5.32 20.11 -14.03
CA GLY A 132 -4.80 18.75 -13.90
C GLY A 132 -4.60 18.33 -12.44
N LEU A 133 -4.00 19.20 -11.61
CA LEU A 133 -3.83 18.97 -10.17
C LEU A 133 -5.18 18.85 -9.46
N LEU A 134 -6.13 19.72 -9.78
CA LEU A 134 -7.48 19.68 -9.23
C LEU A 134 -8.22 18.39 -9.64
N ALA A 135 -8.10 17.98 -10.90
CA ALA A 135 -8.70 16.74 -11.39
C ALA A 135 -8.09 15.50 -10.68
N ALA A 136 -6.78 15.47 -10.50
CA ALA A 136 -6.10 14.39 -9.75
C ALA A 136 -6.55 14.35 -8.28
N PHE A 137 -6.66 15.50 -7.64
CA PHE A 137 -7.20 15.62 -6.28
C PHE A 137 -8.63 15.09 -6.21
N LEU A 138 -9.53 15.58 -7.05
CA LEU A 138 -10.94 15.18 -7.05
C LEU A 138 -11.10 13.67 -7.30
N GLY A 139 -10.32 13.10 -8.22
CA GLY A 139 -10.35 11.66 -8.51
C GLY A 139 -9.94 10.80 -7.31
N THR A 140 -8.85 11.17 -6.63
CA THR A 140 -8.36 10.45 -5.44
C THR A 140 -9.30 10.65 -4.26
N PHE A 141 -9.75 11.87 -4.04
CA PHE A 141 -10.67 12.22 -2.96
C PHE A 141 -11.99 11.47 -3.10
N ALA A 142 -12.63 11.52 -4.27
CA ALA A 142 -13.89 10.83 -4.52
C ALA A 142 -13.77 9.30 -4.33
N GLY A 143 -12.69 8.69 -4.83
CA GLY A 143 -12.44 7.26 -4.67
C GLY A 143 -12.29 6.84 -3.21
N THR A 144 -11.52 7.59 -2.43
CA THR A 144 -11.29 7.33 -1.00
C THR A 144 -12.55 7.57 -0.18
N LEU A 145 -13.27 8.66 -0.46
CA LEU A 145 -14.53 8.98 0.20
C LEU A 145 -15.58 7.91 -0.05
N ASN A 146 -15.76 7.48 -1.29
CA ASN A 146 -16.70 6.43 -1.65
C ASN A 146 -16.38 5.09 -0.95
N ALA A 147 -15.11 4.74 -0.82
CA ALA A 147 -14.71 3.54 -0.10
C ALA A 147 -15.06 3.64 1.39
N ALA A 148 -14.78 4.76 2.05
CA ALA A 148 -15.12 4.99 3.45
C ALA A 148 -16.64 4.99 3.70
N GLN A 149 -17.39 5.64 2.82
CA GLN A 149 -18.85 5.62 2.84
C GLN A 149 -19.41 4.20 2.71
N ALA A 150 -18.87 3.40 1.77
CA ALA A 150 -19.31 2.03 1.56
C ALA A 150 -19.13 1.16 2.81
N TYR A 151 -18.02 1.29 3.53
CA TYR A 151 -17.82 0.57 4.80
C TYR A 151 -18.86 0.98 5.87
N ILE A 152 -19.09 2.28 6.04
CA ILE A 152 -20.04 2.75 7.07
C ILE A 152 -21.47 2.38 6.69
N VAL A 153 -21.85 2.58 5.44
CA VAL A 153 -23.23 2.31 5.00
C VAL A 153 -23.50 0.82 4.91
N ASN A 154 -22.65 0.03 4.27
CA ASN A 154 -22.91 -1.39 4.06
C ASN A 154 -22.65 -2.24 5.31
N ASP A 155 -21.53 -1.97 6.00
CA ASP A 155 -21.08 -2.85 7.08
C ASP A 155 -21.63 -2.44 8.45
N LEU A 156 -21.98 -1.16 8.65
CA LEU A 156 -22.58 -0.70 9.90
C LEU A 156 -24.08 -0.43 9.74
N TYR A 157 -24.49 0.48 8.83
CA TYR A 157 -25.88 0.91 8.75
C TYR A 157 -26.81 -0.21 8.28
N LEU A 158 -26.55 -0.81 7.11
CA LEU A 158 -27.39 -1.88 6.55
C LEU A 158 -27.32 -3.18 7.33
N LYS A 159 -26.20 -3.45 8.01
CA LYS A 159 -26.03 -4.70 8.75
C LYS A 159 -26.60 -4.67 10.15
N TYR A 160 -26.48 -3.53 10.87
CA TYR A 160 -26.83 -3.44 12.29
C TYR A 160 -27.95 -2.47 12.61
N ILE A 161 -28.17 -1.41 11.79
CA ILE A 161 -29.14 -0.36 12.11
C ILE A 161 -30.43 -0.59 11.35
N GLN A 162 -30.38 -0.74 10.04
CA GLN A 162 -31.60 -0.93 9.24
C GLN A 162 -31.37 -1.93 8.08
N PRO A 163 -31.42 -3.23 8.35
CA PRO A 163 -31.39 -4.26 7.33
C PRO A 163 -32.63 -4.13 6.42
N GLY A 164 -32.43 -4.00 5.11
CA GLY A 164 -33.54 -3.86 4.16
C GLY A 164 -34.01 -2.43 3.94
N ALA A 165 -33.21 -1.42 4.22
CA ALA A 165 -33.49 -0.03 3.88
C ALA A 165 -33.72 0.14 2.37
N ASP A 166 -34.71 0.97 2.00
CA ASP A 166 -34.98 1.32 0.61
C ASP A 166 -33.81 2.12 -0.01
N ASN A 167 -33.63 1.98 -1.32
CA ASN A 167 -32.52 2.62 -2.06
C ASN A 167 -32.45 4.14 -1.85
N ARG A 168 -33.59 4.82 -1.68
CA ARG A 168 -33.61 6.26 -1.39
C ARG A 168 -33.02 6.59 -0.02
N ARG A 169 -33.32 5.77 0.99
CA ARG A 169 -32.73 5.95 2.34
C ARG A 169 -31.25 5.64 2.34
N VAL A 170 -30.84 4.57 1.66
CA VAL A 170 -29.42 4.25 1.50
C VAL A 170 -28.67 5.40 0.85
N ALA A 171 -29.21 5.99 -0.22
CA ALA A 171 -28.59 7.16 -0.87
C ALA A 171 -28.51 8.36 0.08
N PHE A 172 -29.57 8.67 0.82
CA PHE A 172 -29.57 9.78 1.78
C PHE A 172 -28.54 9.58 2.91
N VAL A 173 -28.48 8.36 3.48
CA VAL A 173 -27.49 8.02 4.51
C VAL A 173 -26.08 8.11 3.94
N ASN A 174 -25.86 7.66 2.70
CA ASN A 174 -24.57 7.74 2.03
C ASN A 174 -24.09 9.20 1.89
N TYR A 175 -24.96 10.11 1.46
CA TYR A 175 -24.63 11.55 1.41
C TYR A 175 -24.35 12.13 2.80
N GLY A 176 -25.16 11.80 3.80
CA GLY A 176 -24.96 12.26 5.18
C GLY A 176 -23.62 11.80 5.76
N VAL A 177 -23.30 10.52 5.59
CA VAL A 177 -22.01 9.94 6.00
C VAL A 177 -20.85 10.62 5.27
N GLY A 178 -20.99 10.88 3.97
CA GLY A 178 -20.00 11.60 3.19
C GLY A 178 -19.72 13.00 3.74
N ILE A 179 -20.75 13.77 4.03
CA ILE A 179 -20.62 15.12 4.62
C ILE A 179 -19.91 15.05 5.98
N ILE A 180 -20.25 14.08 6.83
CA ILE A 180 -19.62 13.91 8.14
C ILE A 180 -18.13 13.58 7.98
N ILE A 181 -17.79 12.64 7.09
CA ILE A 181 -16.39 12.26 6.84
C ILE A 181 -15.59 13.49 6.36
N VAL A 182 -16.14 14.25 5.42
CA VAL A 182 -15.49 15.46 4.90
C VAL A 182 -15.30 16.51 6.01
N ALA A 183 -16.34 16.77 6.79
CA ALA A 183 -16.26 17.72 7.91
C ALA A 183 -15.20 17.32 8.93
N VAL A 184 -15.15 16.05 9.33
CA VAL A 184 -14.12 15.54 10.25
C VAL A 184 -12.73 15.65 9.61
N SER A 185 -12.59 15.32 8.32
CA SER A 185 -11.31 15.42 7.61
C SER A 185 -10.82 16.86 7.52
N VAL A 186 -11.70 17.82 7.27
CA VAL A 186 -11.34 19.25 7.25
C VAL A 186 -10.89 19.70 8.64
N VAL A 187 -11.61 19.35 9.69
CA VAL A 187 -11.22 19.68 11.07
C VAL A 187 -9.84 19.11 11.40
N LEU A 188 -9.59 17.84 11.08
CA LEU A 188 -8.27 17.22 11.29
C LEU A 188 -7.18 17.90 10.46
N GLY A 189 -7.49 18.31 9.23
CA GLY A 189 -6.56 19.03 8.36
C GLY A 189 -6.14 20.40 8.88
N ILE A 190 -7.03 21.13 9.57
CA ILE A 190 -6.73 22.43 10.19
C ILE A 190 -5.68 22.28 11.30
N PHE A 191 -5.67 21.17 12.03
CA PHE A 191 -4.71 20.90 13.10
C PHE A 191 -3.39 20.27 12.60
N ALA A 192 -3.31 19.86 11.33
CA ALA A 192 -2.09 19.31 10.75
C ALA A 192 -1.07 20.42 10.51
N GLN A 193 0.14 20.25 11.03
CA GLN A 193 1.22 21.23 10.83
C GLN A 193 1.85 21.14 9.45
N ASP A 194 2.03 19.93 8.94
CA ASP A 194 2.54 19.62 7.61
C ASP A 194 1.99 18.28 7.11
N VAL A 195 1.97 18.12 5.77
CA VAL A 195 1.42 16.92 5.12
C VAL A 195 2.28 15.69 5.38
N ASN A 196 3.59 15.85 5.46
CA ASN A 196 4.52 14.74 5.65
C ASN A 196 4.39 14.11 7.04
N SER A 197 4.29 14.90 8.10
CA SER A 197 4.08 14.42 9.47
C SER A 197 2.74 13.69 9.61
N LEU A 198 1.67 14.23 9.01
CA LEU A 198 0.37 13.57 8.99
C LEU A 198 0.43 12.23 8.24
N LEU A 199 1.10 12.21 7.09
CA LEU A 199 1.27 11.01 6.30
C LEU A 199 2.09 9.96 7.06
N GLN A 200 3.19 10.34 7.71
CA GLN A 200 4.01 9.42 8.50
C GLN A 200 3.22 8.84 9.67
N TRP A 201 2.46 9.66 10.38
CA TRP A 201 1.61 9.21 11.48
C TRP A 201 0.55 8.19 11.02
N ILE A 202 -0.15 8.47 9.91
CA ILE A 202 -1.13 7.54 9.32
C ILE A 202 -0.44 6.25 8.85
N VAL A 203 0.69 6.37 8.18
CA VAL A 203 1.45 5.22 7.67
C VAL A 203 1.96 4.35 8.82
N SER A 204 2.50 4.95 9.89
CA SER A 204 2.96 4.21 11.07
C SER A 204 1.82 3.48 11.76
N GLY A 205 0.68 4.14 11.94
CA GLY A 205 -0.52 3.54 12.52
C GLY A 205 -1.05 2.37 11.69
N LEU A 206 -1.19 2.58 10.39
CA LEU A 206 -1.67 1.54 9.48
C LEU A 206 -0.70 0.36 9.40
N TYR A 207 0.59 0.61 9.17
CA TYR A 207 1.56 -0.48 9.04
C TYR A 207 1.80 -1.24 10.34
N GLY A 208 1.78 -0.57 11.48
CA GLY A 208 1.91 -1.21 12.79
C GLY A 208 0.82 -2.24 13.08
N GLY A 209 -0.45 -1.87 12.90
CA GLY A 209 -1.58 -2.76 13.17
C GLY A 209 -1.97 -3.67 12.02
N TYR A 210 -1.59 -3.33 10.81
CA TYR A 210 -2.16 -3.88 9.58
C TYR A 210 -1.31 -5.00 8.96
N VAL A 211 0.01 -4.88 9.00
CA VAL A 211 0.90 -5.78 8.24
C VAL A 211 0.82 -7.22 8.74
N ALA A 212 0.93 -7.46 10.05
CA ALA A 212 0.91 -8.82 10.60
C ALA A 212 -0.41 -9.54 10.30
N SER A 213 -1.55 -8.86 10.51
CA SER A 213 -2.88 -9.42 10.25
C SER A 213 -3.07 -9.75 8.76
N ASN A 214 -2.60 -8.88 7.86
CA ASN A 214 -2.73 -9.09 6.43
C ASN A 214 -1.77 -10.14 5.86
N VAL A 215 -0.59 -10.32 6.46
CA VAL A 215 0.30 -11.43 6.11
C VAL A 215 -0.34 -12.75 6.54
N LEU A 216 -0.75 -12.86 7.80
CA LEU A 216 -1.25 -14.12 8.34
C LEU A 216 -2.51 -14.64 7.64
N LYS A 217 -3.39 -13.78 7.15
CA LYS A 217 -4.60 -14.20 6.41
C LYS A 217 -4.30 -15.03 5.16
N TRP A 218 -3.14 -14.83 4.55
CA TRP A 218 -2.73 -15.58 3.35
C TRP A 218 -1.96 -16.86 3.67
N TYR A 219 -1.14 -16.84 4.74
CA TYR A 219 -0.16 -17.87 4.97
C TYR A 219 -0.51 -18.87 6.09
N TRP A 220 -1.56 -18.58 6.89
CA TRP A 220 -1.90 -19.43 8.03
C TRP A 220 -3.38 -19.84 8.05
N TRP A 221 -3.63 -21.14 7.86
CA TRP A 221 -4.97 -21.71 7.74
C TRP A 221 -5.89 -21.48 8.93
N ARG A 222 -5.34 -21.44 10.14
CA ARG A 222 -6.13 -21.28 11.38
C ARG A 222 -6.53 -19.83 11.63
N PHE A 223 -5.86 -18.89 10.98
CA PHE A 223 -6.14 -17.46 11.17
C PHE A 223 -7.59 -17.12 10.82
N ASN A 224 -8.25 -16.36 11.70
CA ASN A 224 -9.66 -16.03 11.58
C ASN A 224 -9.94 -14.54 11.86
N GLY A 225 -11.23 -14.13 11.76
CA GLY A 225 -11.65 -12.74 11.96
C GLY A 225 -11.33 -12.17 13.34
N HIS A 226 -11.38 -12.99 14.40
CA HIS A 226 -11.00 -12.55 15.75
C HIS A 226 -9.51 -12.29 15.85
N GLY A 227 -8.68 -13.17 15.30
CA GLY A 227 -7.24 -12.95 15.21
C GLY A 227 -6.90 -11.69 14.42
N TYR A 228 -7.62 -11.45 13.32
CA TYR A 228 -7.45 -10.23 12.53
C TYR A 228 -7.79 -8.98 13.34
N PHE A 229 -8.94 -8.95 14.01
CA PHE A 229 -9.41 -7.81 14.80
C PHE A 229 -8.44 -7.50 15.96
N TRP A 230 -8.12 -8.49 16.78
CA TRP A 230 -7.25 -8.30 17.94
C TRP A 230 -5.81 -7.97 17.54
N GLY A 231 -5.32 -8.56 16.44
CA GLY A 231 -4.01 -8.24 15.90
C GLY A 231 -3.92 -6.81 15.37
N MET A 232 -4.94 -6.36 14.61
CA MET A 232 -5.02 -4.96 14.20
C MET A 232 -5.06 -4.01 15.38
N LEU A 233 -5.90 -4.28 16.38
CA LEU A 233 -6.06 -3.42 17.54
C LEU A 233 -4.75 -3.34 18.36
N ALA A 234 -4.10 -4.49 18.59
CA ALA A 234 -2.85 -4.58 19.33
C ALA A 234 -1.67 -3.86 18.65
N GLY A 235 -1.70 -3.68 17.34
CA GLY A 235 -0.71 -2.89 16.62
C GLY A 235 -1.11 -1.43 16.42
N LEU A 236 -2.39 -1.17 16.11
CA LEU A 236 -2.88 0.18 15.82
C LEU A 236 -2.88 1.08 17.07
N VAL A 237 -3.34 0.57 18.21
CA VAL A 237 -3.41 1.37 19.44
C VAL A 237 -2.03 1.87 19.88
N PRO A 238 -1.00 1.02 20.04
CA PRO A 238 0.35 1.51 20.32
C PRO A 238 0.90 2.43 19.23
N ALA A 239 0.63 2.16 17.94
CA ALA A 239 1.10 3.00 16.86
C ALA A 239 0.54 4.44 16.92
N LEU A 240 -0.66 4.63 17.43
CA LEU A 240 -1.24 5.96 17.66
C LEU A 240 -0.72 6.64 18.92
N ILE A 241 -0.35 5.87 19.94
CA ILE A 241 0.07 6.38 21.25
C ILE A 241 1.58 6.67 21.30
N PHE A 242 2.42 5.83 20.70
CA PHE A 242 3.88 5.95 20.80
C PHE A 242 4.44 7.29 20.31
N PRO A 243 4.01 7.85 19.17
CA PRO A 243 4.47 9.16 18.73
C PRO A 243 4.12 10.29 19.70
N LEU A 244 3.05 10.14 20.48
CA LEU A 244 2.64 11.11 21.50
C LEU A 244 3.53 11.03 22.76
N LEU A 245 4.01 9.82 23.09
CA LEU A 245 4.85 9.57 24.26
C LEU A 245 6.34 9.84 23.98
N PHE A 246 6.79 9.54 22.77
CA PHE A 246 8.21 9.56 22.39
C PHE A 246 8.44 10.50 21.20
N LYS A 247 8.24 11.79 21.43
CA LYS A 247 8.24 12.85 20.39
C LYS A 247 9.55 13.00 19.63
N GLU A 248 10.67 12.54 20.16
CA GLU A 248 12.01 12.71 19.55
C GLU A 248 12.50 11.48 18.79
N THR A 249 11.75 10.38 18.82
CA THR A 249 12.18 9.13 18.21
C THR A 249 11.49 8.92 16.86
N LEU A 250 12.25 8.52 15.82
CA LEU A 250 11.68 8.22 14.52
C LEU A 250 10.69 7.05 14.58
N ASP A 251 9.51 7.22 14.02
CA ASP A 251 8.44 6.22 13.98
C ASP A 251 8.90 4.85 13.45
N LEU A 252 9.90 4.86 12.58
CA LEU A 252 10.46 3.64 12.01
C LEU A 252 11.08 2.69 13.05
N TYR A 253 11.59 3.20 14.16
CA TYR A 253 12.18 2.38 15.24
C TYR A 253 11.15 1.59 16.01
N TYR A 254 9.92 2.08 16.09
CA TYR A 254 8.85 1.35 16.78
C TYR A 254 8.25 0.24 15.91
N PHE A 255 8.48 0.28 14.59
CA PHE A 255 7.84 -0.65 13.67
C PHE A 255 8.07 -2.14 14.04
N PRO A 256 9.27 -2.62 14.40
CA PRO A 256 9.45 -4.01 14.83
C PRO A 256 8.64 -4.36 16.08
N LEU A 257 8.57 -3.44 17.04
CA LEU A 257 7.79 -3.64 18.27
C LEU A 257 6.29 -3.66 17.98
N LEU A 258 5.80 -2.71 17.16
CA LEU A 258 4.40 -2.66 16.74
C LEU A 258 4.01 -3.93 15.98
N PHE A 259 4.88 -4.40 15.09
CA PHE A 259 4.69 -5.64 14.36
C PHE A 259 4.63 -6.85 15.30
N ALA A 260 5.52 -6.93 16.30
CA ALA A 260 5.52 -8.01 17.29
C ALA A 260 4.25 -7.99 18.16
N LEU A 261 3.78 -6.83 18.60
CA LEU A 261 2.53 -6.68 19.34
C LEU A 261 1.32 -7.08 18.51
N SER A 262 1.26 -6.63 17.25
CA SER A 262 0.23 -7.03 16.30
C SER A 262 0.24 -8.54 16.06
N LEU A 263 1.41 -9.14 15.86
CA LEU A 263 1.57 -10.58 15.67
C LEU A 263 1.10 -11.37 16.90
N ALA A 264 1.48 -10.93 18.10
CA ALA A 264 1.01 -11.52 19.35
C ALA A 264 -0.52 -11.44 19.48
N GLY A 265 -1.11 -10.27 19.20
CA GLY A 265 -2.56 -10.10 19.17
C GLY A 265 -3.25 -11.01 18.15
N CYS A 266 -2.67 -11.18 16.96
CA CYS A 266 -3.15 -12.11 15.95
C CYS A 266 -3.17 -13.56 16.46
N ILE A 267 -2.08 -14.01 17.06
CA ILE A 267 -1.92 -15.37 17.56
C ILE A 267 -2.90 -15.62 18.71
N ILE A 268 -2.90 -14.76 19.72
CA ILE A 268 -3.76 -14.88 20.90
C ILE A 268 -5.24 -14.84 20.48
N GLY A 269 -5.65 -13.86 19.70
CA GLY A 269 -7.04 -13.73 19.24
C GLY A 269 -7.51 -14.92 18.40
N THR A 270 -6.61 -15.53 17.60
CA THR A 270 -6.89 -16.73 16.82
C THR A 270 -7.08 -17.96 17.69
N TYR A 271 -6.24 -18.15 18.72
CA TYR A 271 -6.32 -19.34 19.59
C TYR A 271 -7.44 -19.25 20.61
N LEU A 272 -7.82 -18.05 21.06
CA LEU A 272 -8.94 -17.83 21.97
C LEU A 272 -10.31 -17.95 21.29
N SER A 273 -10.35 -18.08 19.96
CA SER A 273 -11.58 -18.17 19.18
C SER A 273 -11.71 -19.49 18.42
N ARG A 274 -12.94 -19.82 18.02
CA ARG A 274 -13.21 -21.02 17.22
C ARG A 274 -12.59 -20.91 15.84
N PRO A 275 -12.05 -22.00 15.27
CA PRO A 275 -11.54 -22.00 13.90
C PRO A 275 -12.66 -21.65 12.91
N THR A 276 -12.27 -21.13 11.75
CA THR A 276 -13.19 -20.93 10.62
C THR A 276 -13.72 -22.30 10.15
N ASP A 277 -14.95 -22.30 9.66
CA ASP A 277 -15.61 -23.49 9.14
C ASP A 277 -14.73 -24.21 8.09
N GLU A 278 -14.68 -25.54 8.21
CA GLU A 278 -13.81 -26.37 7.40
C GLU A 278 -14.16 -26.33 5.92
N GLN A 279 -15.47 -26.31 5.59
CA GLN A 279 -15.91 -26.24 4.20
C GLN A 279 -15.48 -24.90 3.54
N THR A 280 -15.57 -23.82 4.29
CA THR A 280 -15.09 -22.49 3.85
C THR A 280 -13.58 -22.50 3.61
N LEU A 281 -12.79 -23.13 4.51
CA LEU A 281 -11.34 -23.23 4.35
C LEU A 281 -10.94 -24.10 3.16
N ILE A 282 -11.64 -25.21 2.91
CA ILE A 282 -11.41 -26.07 1.74
C ILE A 282 -11.76 -25.33 0.44
N ALA A 283 -12.90 -24.63 0.41
CA ALA A 283 -13.30 -23.83 -0.75
C ALA A 283 -12.28 -22.71 -1.04
N PHE A 284 -11.81 -22.02 -0.01
CA PHE A 284 -10.75 -21.02 -0.14
C PHE A 284 -9.46 -21.64 -0.67
N TYR A 285 -9.00 -22.76 -0.09
CA TYR A 285 -7.78 -23.42 -0.50
C TYR A 285 -7.82 -23.89 -1.96
N ARG A 286 -8.97 -24.37 -2.43
CA ARG A 286 -9.15 -24.79 -3.83
C ARG A 286 -9.07 -23.60 -4.81
N ASN A 287 -9.63 -22.46 -4.44
CA ASN A 287 -9.68 -21.30 -5.33
C ASN A 287 -8.40 -20.47 -5.32
N VAL A 288 -7.78 -20.29 -4.15
CA VAL A 288 -6.62 -19.39 -3.97
C VAL A 288 -5.30 -20.14 -4.06
N ARG A 289 -5.25 -21.42 -3.68
CA ARG A 289 -4.04 -22.26 -3.62
C ARG A 289 -2.88 -21.59 -2.90
N PRO A 290 -3.09 -21.06 -1.68
CA PRO A 290 -2.11 -20.26 -0.99
C PRO A 290 -0.89 -21.08 -0.58
N TRP A 291 0.25 -20.41 -0.48
CA TRP A 291 1.45 -20.98 0.14
C TRP A 291 1.39 -20.86 1.65
N GLY A 292 2.34 -21.50 2.35
CA GLY A 292 2.52 -21.37 3.79
C GLY A 292 1.93 -22.51 4.60
N PHE A 293 1.42 -22.20 5.79
CA PHE A 293 1.01 -23.18 6.81
C PHE A 293 -0.42 -23.72 6.57
N TRP A 294 -0.67 -24.27 5.37
CA TRP A 294 -1.96 -24.84 4.98
C TRP A 294 -1.99 -26.38 5.03
N GLY A 295 -1.00 -27.03 5.64
CA GLY A 295 -0.85 -28.48 5.65
C GLY A 295 -2.09 -29.27 6.05
N PRO A 296 -2.80 -28.94 7.15
CA PRO A 296 -4.02 -29.65 7.56
C PRO A 296 -5.14 -29.58 6.53
N ILE A 297 -5.41 -28.39 5.99
CA ILE A 297 -6.47 -28.18 4.98
C ILE A 297 -6.08 -28.81 3.65
N ARG A 298 -4.82 -28.70 3.24
CA ARG A 298 -4.29 -29.35 2.05
C ARG A 298 -4.54 -30.86 2.06
N ARG A 299 -4.25 -31.54 3.18
CA ARG A 299 -4.48 -33.01 3.32
C ARG A 299 -5.96 -33.35 3.15
N LYS A 300 -6.85 -32.59 3.78
CA LYS A 300 -8.30 -32.78 3.67
C LYS A 300 -8.80 -32.51 2.25
N THR A 301 -8.31 -31.45 1.62
CA THR A 301 -8.67 -31.12 0.23
C THR A 301 -8.26 -32.24 -0.73
N LEU A 302 -7.06 -32.78 -0.60
CA LEU A 302 -6.59 -33.89 -1.45
C LEU A 302 -7.37 -35.19 -1.21
N ALA A 303 -7.83 -35.43 0.03
CA ALA A 303 -8.68 -36.60 0.33
C ALA A 303 -10.08 -36.47 -0.32
N LEU A 304 -10.66 -35.27 -0.36
CA LEU A 304 -11.96 -35.04 -0.98
C LEU A 304 -11.90 -34.85 -2.51
N TYR A 305 -10.77 -34.35 -3.00
CA TYR A 305 -10.56 -34.01 -4.42
C TYR A 305 -9.17 -34.56 -4.85
N PRO A 306 -9.06 -35.86 -5.20
CA PRO A 306 -7.77 -36.49 -5.56
C PRO A 306 -7.09 -35.82 -6.77
N ASP A 307 -7.87 -35.32 -7.71
CA ASP A 307 -7.37 -34.67 -8.96
C ASP A 307 -6.93 -33.22 -8.74
N PHE A 308 -7.04 -32.69 -7.51
CA PHE A 308 -6.70 -31.29 -7.22
C PHE A 308 -5.19 -31.06 -7.29
N GLN A 309 -4.80 -30.16 -8.17
CA GLN A 309 -3.40 -29.76 -8.32
C GLN A 309 -3.01 -28.69 -7.30
N VAL A 310 -2.07 -29.04 -6.42
CA VAL A 310 -1.48 -28.11 -5.45
C VAL A 310 -0.58 -27.11 -6.17
N ASN A 311 -0.58 -25.86 -5.71
CA ASN A 311 0.35 -24.84 -6.21
C ASN A 311 1.81 -25.25 -5.92
N ARG A 312 2.62 -25.41 -6.97
CA ARG A 312 4.05 -25.72 -6.92
C ARG A 312 4.94 -24.57 -7.42
N ASP A 313 4.34 -23.45 -7.71
CA ASP A 313 4.96 -22.34 -8.43
C ASP A 313 5.74 -21.36 -7.53
N PHE A 314 5.79 -21.60 -6.21
CA PHE A 314 6.44 -20.74 -5.23
C PHE A 314 7.84 -20.27 -5.66
N ARG A 315 8.69 -21.20 -6.13
CA ARG A 315 10.07 -20.86 -6.52
C ARG A 315 10.09 -19.95 -7.76
N ARG A 316 9.26 -20.26 -8.75
CA ARG A 316 9.11 -19.43 -9.96
C ARG A 316 8.63 -18.03 -9.60
N ASP A 317 7.61 -17.96 -8.72
CA ASP A 317 6.99 -16.70 -8.35
C ASP A 317 7.92 -15.84 -7.50
N MET A 318 8.74 -16.45 -6.62
CA MET A 318 9.78 -15.70 -5.89
C MET A 318 10.86 -15.13 -6.84
N VAL A 319 11.28 -15.88 -7.84
CA VAL A 319 12.18 -15.36 -8.89
C VAL A 319 11.51 -14.19 -9.62
N ASN A 320 10.23 -14.31 -9.97
CA ASN A 320 9.48 -13.24 -10.63
C ASN A 320 9.33 -12.00 -9.73
N VAL A 321 9.18 -12.16 -8.42
CA VAL A 321 9.17 -11.04 -7.46
C VAL A 321 10.51 -10.30 -7.48
N VAL A 322 11.64 -11.00 -7.43
CA VAL A 322 12.96 -10.38 -7.48
C VAL A 322 13.18 -9.66 -8.82
N VAL A 323 12.90 -10.34 -9.93
CA VAL A 323 13.04 -9.76 -11.28
C VAL A 323 12.10 -8.57 -11.46
N GLY A 324 10.86 -8.66 -10.97
CA GLY A 324 9.87 -7.58 -10.99
C GLY A 324 10.29 -6.38 -10.17
N THR A 325 10.90 -6.60 -9.01
CA THR A 325 11.46 -5.52 -8.17
C THR A 325 12.60 -4.80 -8.89
N ILE A 326 13.51 -5.53 -9.51
CA ILE A 326 14.60 -4.94 -10.31
C ILE A 326 14.01 -4.14 -11.48
N TRP A 327 13.02 -4.71 -12.17
CA TRP A 327 12.35 -4.05 -13.29
C TRP A 327 11.65 -2.75 -12.86
N GLN A 328 10.87 -2.75 -11.79
CA GLN A 328 10.21 -1.55 -11.28
C GLN A 328 11.21 -0.50 -10.81
N THR A 329 12.27 -0.91 -10.11
CA THR A 329 13.36 0.01 -9.70
C THR A 329 14.04 0.63 -10.91
N SER A 330 14.25 -0.16 -11.96
CA SER A 330 14.84 0.35 -13.20
C SER A 330 13.93 1.36 -13.91
N LEU A 331 12.61 1.16 -13.89
CA LEU A 331 11.64 2.13 -14.41
C LEU A 331 11.64 3.46 -13.65
N VAL A 332 12.01 3.44 -12.36
CA VAL A 332 12.19 4.64 -11.54
C VAL A 332 13.53 5.32 -11.84
N LEU A 333 14.63 4.55 -11.96
CA LEU A 333 15.98 5.08 -12.16
C LEU A 333 16.16 5.68 -13.56
N LEU A 334 15.54 5.10 -14.57
CA LEU A 334 15.69 5.57 -15.96
C LEU A 334 15.38 7.06 -16.14
N PRO A 335 14.20 7.56 -15.76
CA PRO A 335 13.88 8.98 -15.88
C PRO A 335 14.80 9.87 -15.04
N MET A 336 15.23 9.41 -13.86
CA MET A 336 16.16 10.16 -13.04
C MET A 336 17.52 10.36 -13.75
N TYR A 337 18.07 9.31 -14.36
CA TYR A 337 19.32 9.43 -15.12
C TYR A 337 19.16 10.29 -16.38
N VAL A 338 18.00 10.26 -17.03
CA VAL A 338 17.69 11.14 -18.17
C VAL A 338 17.68 12.60 -17.75
N VAL A 339 17.02 12.96 -16.64
CA VAL A 339 17.00 14.33 -16.10
C VAL A 339 18.37 14.81 -15.69
N LEU A 340 19.20 13.92 -15.11
CA LEU A 340 20.55 14.22 -14.70
C LEU A 340 21.57 14.17 -15.86
N LEU A 341 21.12 13.93 -17.11
CA LEU A 341 21.94 13.81 -18.33
C LEU A 341 23.03 12.74 -18.23
N LYS A 342 22.82 11.71 -17.43
CA LYS A 342 23.73 10.58 -17.26
C LYS A 342 23.45 9.48 -18.27
N TRP A 343 23.76 9.72 -19.54
CA TRP A 343 23.40 8.86 -20.67
C TRP A 343 23.98 7.43 -20.59
N PRO A 344 25.26 7.20 -20.17
CA PRO A 344 25.76 5.83 -20.04
C PRO A 344 24.96 4.99 -19.01
N GLN A 345 24.62 5.58 -17.86
CA GLN A 345 23.84 4.91 -16.83
C GLN A 345 22.39 4.66 -17.32
N ALA A 346 21.80 5.63 -18.03
CA ALA A 346 20.48 5.47 -18.63
C ALA A 346 20.46 4.31 -19.65
N GLY A 347 21.51 4.16 -20.46
CA GLY A 347 21.67 3.04 -21.41
C GLY A 347 21.77 1.68 -20.70
N ILE A 348 22.53 1.58 -19.62
CA ILE A 348 22.64 0.36 -18.81
C ILE A 348 21.26 -0.01 -18.24
N VAL A 349 20.56 0.95 -17.63
CA VAL A 349 19.25 0.72 -17.02
C VAL A 349 18.21 0.31 -18.08
N LEU A 350 18.27 0.90 -19.28
CA LEU A 350 17.40 0.49 -20.39
C LEU A 350 17.65 -0.97 -20.79
N GLY A 351 18.91 -1.40 -20.82
CA GLY A 351 19.28 -2.80 -21.04
C GLY A 351 18.72 -3.73 -19.95
N VAL A 352 18.80 -3.32 -18.68
CA VAL A 352 18.21 -4.08 -17.56
C VAL A 352 16.69 -4.19 -17.71
N ILE A 353 16.00 -3.10 -18.08
CA ILE A 353 14.55 -3.12 -18.34
C ILE A 353 14.21 -4.10 -19.47
N ALA A 354 14.98 -4.11 -20.55
CA ALA A 354 14.73 -5.03 -21.67
C ALA A 354 14.88 -6.49 -21.26
N VAL A 355 15.96 -6.84 -20.55
CA VAL A 355 16.22 -8.21 -20.08
C VAL A 355 15.16 -8.66 -19.07
N THR A 356 14.86 -7.83 -18.07
CA THR A 356 13.87 -8.17 -17.04
C THR A 356 12.45 -8.25 -17.62
N SER A 357 12.09 -7.40 -18.58
CA SER A 357 10.82 -7.49 -19.31
C SER A 357 10.69 -8.80 -20.08
N TRP A 358 11.77 -9.24 -20.73
CA TRP A 358 11.79 -10.52 -21.44
C TRP A 358 11.62 -11.71 -20.50
N VAL A 359 12.30 -11.70 -19.34
CA VAL A 359 12.16 -12.74 -18.31
C VAL A 359 10.73 -12.77 -17.78
N LEU A 360 10.16 -11.61 -17.39
CA LEU A 360 8.80 -11.50 -16.90
C LEU A 360 7.76 -11.92 -17.93
N LYS A 361 7.99 -11.61 -19.22
CA LYS A 361 7.12 -12.08 -20.28
C LYS A 361 7.06 -13.60 -20.30
N LYS A 362 8.20 -14.29 -20.30
CA LYS A 362 8.25 -15.76 -20.38
C LYS A 362 7.78 -16.46 -19.11
N ASN A 363 8.21 -15.98 -17.93
CA ASN A 363 8.00 -16.69 -16.68
C ASN A 363 6.69 -16.32 -15.99
N TRP A 364 6.05 -15.23 -16.41
CA TRP A 364 4.82 -14.73 -15.79
C TRP A 364 3.73 -14.48 -16.83
N TYR A 365 3.91 -13.54 -17.76
CA TYR A 365 2.86 -13.08 -18.67
C TYR A 365 2.29 -14.21 -19.56
N ASP A 366 3.15 -14.98 -20.20
CA ASP A 366 2.75 -16.08 -21.10
C ASP A 366 2.12 -17.29 -20.36
N LEU A 367 2.18 -17.28 -19.03
CA LEU A 367 1.60 -18.33 -18.18
C LEU A 367 0.24 -17.94 -17.57
N LEU A 368 -0.15 -16.66 -17.61
CA LEU A 368 -1.40 -16.18 -17.01
C LEU A 368 -2.66 -16.85 -17.62
N ASP A 369 -2.62 -17.26 -18.89
CA ASP A 369 -3.74 -17.94 -19.56
C ASP A 369 -3.85 -19.43 -19.24
N LYS A 370 -2.83 -20.02 -18.63
CA LYS A 370 -2.77 -21.45 -18.33
C LYS A 370 -3.30 -21.80 -16.95
N GLU A 371 -3.69 -20.81 -16.16
CA GLU A 371 -4.26 -21.05 -14.86
C GLU A 371 -5.72 -21.55 -15.01
N PRO A 372 -6.10 -22.63 -14.31
CA PRO A 372 -7.45 -23.14 -14.38
C PRO A 372 -8.44 -22.12 -13.82
N ALA A 373 -9.61 -22.04 -14.45
CA ALA A 373 -10.69 -21.16 -14.01
C ALA A 373 -11.06 -21.40 -12.54
N PRO A 374 -11.39 -20.34 -11.79
CA PRO A 374 -11.85 -20.46 -10.40
C PRO A 374 -13.05 -21.41 -10.29
N VAL A 375 -13.03 -22.32 -9.33
CA VAL A 375 -14.18 -23.17 -9.07
C VAL A 375 -15.28 -22.32 -8.43
N PRO A 376 -16.52 -22.32 -8.97
CA PRO A 376 -17.60 -21.57 -8.38
C PRO A 376 -17.79 -21.99 -6.91
N ILE A 377 -17.74 -21.01 -6.01
CA ILE A 377 -18.11 -21.23 -4.61
C ILE A 377 -19.65 -21.29 -4.64
N SER A 378 -20.24 -22.44 -4.31
CA SER A 378 -21.70 -22.51 -4.15
C SER A 378 -22.12 -21.42 -3.16
N PRO A 379 -23.12 -20.59 -3.50
CA PRO A 379 -23.61 -19.59 -2.58
C PRO A 379 -24.00 -20.27 -1.26
N ARG A 380 -23.62 -19.68 -0.13
CA ARG A 380 -24.11 -20.19 1.17
C ARG A 380 -25.61 -20.36 1.08
N PRO A 381 -26.15 -21.54 1.46
CA PRO A 381 -27.59 -21.68 1.54
C PRO A 381 -28.13 -20.53 2.39
N SER A 382 -29.15 -19.85 1.90
CA SER A 382 -29.76 -18.74 2.62
C SER A 382 -30.23 -19.24 4.00
N PRO A 383 -30.31 -18.37 5.02
CA PRO A 383 -30.86 -18.77 6.32
C PRO A 383 -32.23 -19.47 6.21
N LYS A 384 -33.03 -19.14 5.18
CA LYS A 384 -34.29 -19.78 4.87
C LYS A 384 -34.15 -21.23 4.34
N THR A 385 -33.08 -21.50 3.57
CA THR A 385 -32.81 -22.87 3.07
C THR A 385 -32.24 -23.78 4.16
N LEU A 386 -31.52 -23.21 5.15
CA LEU A 386 -31.07 -23.97 6.31
C LEU A 386 -32.22 -24.28 7.31
N GLN A 387 -33.19 -23.41 7.41
CA GLN A 387 -34.41 -23.69 8.21
C GLN A 387 -35.30 -24.74 7.57
N ALA A 388 -35.49 -24.70 6.24
CA ALA A 388 -36.26 -25.70 5.51
C ALA A 388 -35.62 -27.10 5.40
N ALA A 389 -34.32 -27.22 5.70
CA ALA A 389 -33.60 -28.53 5.75
C ALA A 389 -33.53 -29.09 7.17
N ALA A 390 -33.99 -28.33 8.18
CA ALA A 390 -34.06 -28.75 9.58
C ALA A 390 -35.49 -29.10 10.04
N GLU A 391 -36.50 -28.84 9.20
CA GLU A 391 -37.90 -29.34 9.27
C GLU A 391 -38.06 -30.62 8.41
#